data_41b79e0425c4d22da3506e85f5108e4d
#
_entry.id   41b79e0425c4d22da3506e85f5108e4d
#
_cell.length_a   1.000
_cell.length_b   1.000
_cell.length_c   1.000
_cell.angle_alpha   90.00
_cell.angle_beta   90.00
_cell.angle_gamma   90.00
#
_symmetry.space_group_name_H-M   'P 1'
#
loop_
_entity.id
_entity.type
_entity.pdbx_description
1 polymer ?
#
loop_
_entity_poly.entity_id
_entity_poly.type
_entity_poly.pdbx_seq_one_letter_code
_entity_poly.pdbx_strand_id
1 'polypeptide(L)'
;LKIIIKDDMRPIFVLTDESDERVLGYCFCIFEIYENDNNMVDRKTLYIDDLCVDESLRGKHIGKELYDHVCNFAKDEGCYNLTLNVWSLNPSAMKFYEKMGLSIYKSGMEKIL
;
A
#
# COMPACT_ATOMS: atom_id res chain seq x y z
N LEU A 1 13.30 9.38 -10.07
CA LEU A 1 12.18 9.13 -9.14
C LEU A 1 12.71 8.95 -7.74
N LYS A 2 12.09 9.60 -6.79
CA LYS A 2 12.60 9.67 -5.43
C LYS A 2 11.57 9.14 -4.44
N ILE A 3 12.03 8.29 -3.51
CA ILE A 3 11.18 7.72 -2.48
C ILE A 3 11.69 8.18 -1.12
N ILE A 4 10.80 8.74 -0.31
CA ILE A 4 11.14 9.28 1.00
C ILE A 4 10.41 8.50 2.08
N ILE A 5 11.15 8.05 3.10
CA ILE A 5 10.60 7.39 4.28
C ILE A 5 10.75 8.36 5.45
N LYS A 6 9.64 8.71 6.10
CA LYS A 6 9.65 9.73 7.16
C LYS A 6 9.53 9.21 8.57
N ASP A 7 9.03 8.00 8.79
CA ASP A 7 8.74 7.47 10.12
C ASP A 7 8.98 5.96 10.12
N ASP A 8 9.62 5.43 11.16
CA ASP A 8 9.97 4.02 11.24
C ASP A 8 8.74 3.09 11.27
N MET A 9 7.65 3.51 11.92
CA MET A 9 6.42 2.69 12.03
C MET A 9 5.37 3.09 10.99
N ARG A 10 5.49 4.26 10.40
CA ARG A 10 4.55 4.78 9.42
C ARG A 10 5.30 5.32 8.21
N PRO A 11 5.89 4.43 7.42
CA PRO A 11 6.67 4.89 6.27
C PRO A 11 5.78 5.58 5.23
N ILE A 12 6.29 6.67 4.71
CA ILE A 12 5.63 7.44 3.65
C ILE A 12 6.51 7.40 2.43
N PHE A 13 5.93 6.99 1.32
CA PHE A 13 6.62 6.93 0.03
C PHE A 13 6.09 8.05 -0.86
N VAL A 14 7.00 8.80 -1.45
CA VAL A 14 6.65 9.88 -2.37
C VAL A 14 7.39 9.64 -3.68
N LEU A 15 6.64 9.59 -4.76
CA LEU A 15 7.20 9.46 -6.10
C LEU A 15 7.17 10.84 -6.75
N THR A 16 8.34 11.33 -7.13
CA THR A 16 8.47 12.65 -7.74
C THR A 16 8.97 12.54 -9.17
N ASP A 17 8.85 13.61 -9.92
CA ASP A 17 9.45 13.67 -11.25
C ASP A 17 10.99 13.83 -11.13
N GLU A 18 11.68 13.85 -12.28
CA GLU A 18 13.14 13.88 -12.30
C GLU A 18 13.72 15.17 -11.68
N SER A 19 12.97 16.25 -11.69
CA SER A 19 13.40 17.52 -11.10
C SER A 19 13.10 17.64 -9.60
N ASP A 20 12.41 16.67 -9.02
CA ASP A 20 11.90 16.69 -7.64
C ASP A 20 10.94 17.86 -7.34
N GLU A 21 10.43 18.51 -8.38
CA GLU A 21 9.53 19.66 -8.22
C GLU A 21 8.06 19.29 -8.15
N ARG A 22 7.71 18.11 -8.66
CA ARG A 22 6.31 17.67 -8.72
C ARG A 22 6.14 16.29 -8.11
N VAL A 23 5.18 16.18 -7.21
CA VAL A 23 4.78 14.90 -6.63
C VAL A 23 3.84 14.21 -7.62
N LEU A 24 4.23 13.02 -8.08
CA LEU A 24 3.45 12.22 -9.00
C LEU A 24 2.49 11.27 -8.28
N GLY A 25 2.86 10.86 -7.08
CA GLY A 25 2.05 9.98 -6.25
C GLY A 25 2.64 9.81 -4.88
N TYR A 26 1.84 9.26 -3.96
CA TYR A 26 2.31 8.98 -2.60
C TYR A 26 1.61 7.75 -2.05
N CYS A 27 2.25 7.16 -1.04
CA CYS A 27 1.68 6.01 -0.34
C CYS A 27 1.97 6.15 1.15
N PHE A 28 0.93 6.19 1.95
CA PHE A 28 1.02 6.17 3.40
C PHE A 28 0.85 4.75 3.89
N CYS A 29 1.81 4.27 4.67
CA CYS A 29 1.81 2.91 5.16
C CYS A 29 1.92 2.89 6.68
N ILE A 30 1.53 1.76 7.27
CA ILE A 30 1.64 1.52 8.70
C ILE A 30 2.15 0.09 8.87
N PHE A 31 3.21 -0.08 9.69
CA PHE A 31 3.60 -1.41 10.11
C PHE A 31 2.66 -1.89 11.22
N GLU A 32 2.13 -3.08 11.04
CA GLU A 32 1.34 -3.76 12.05
C GLU A 32 2.08 -5.02 12.49
N ILE A 33 2.40 -5.09 13.77
CA ILE A 33 3.15 -6.21 14.32
C ILE A 33 2.21 -7.01 15.20
N TYR A 34 2.02 -8.27 14.85
CA TYR A 34 1.19 -9.19 15.59
C TYR A 34 2.06 -10.16 16.36
N GLU A 35 2.16 -9.93 17.66
CA GLU A 35 2.84 -10.84 18.58
C GLU A 35 1.79 -11.76 19.15
N ASN A 36 2.01 -13.06 19.04
CA ASN A 36 1.04 -14.03 19.49
C ASN A 36 1.61 -14.93 20.57
N ASP A 37 0.95 -14.94 21.73
CA ASP A 37 1.36 -15.71 22.89
C ASP A 37 1.03 -17.21 22.77
N ASN A 38 0.33 -17.63 21.72
CA ASN A 38 -0.23 -18.98 21.58
C ASN A 38 0.46 -19.84 20.52
N ASN A 39 1.78 -19.85 20.50
CA ASN A 39 2.57 -20.70 19.59
C ASN A 39 2.48 -20.34 18.11
N MET A 40 1.93 -19.20 17.77
CA MET A 40 1.95 -18.72 16.39
C MET A 40 3.18 -17.85 16.16
N VAL A 41 3.70 -17.92 14.94
CA VAL A 41 4.82 -17.08 14.55
C VAL A 41 4.40 -15.61 14.55
N ASP A 42 5.21 -14.75 15.12
CA ASP A 42 4.99 -13.31 15.05
C ASP A 42 4.92 -12.88 13.58
N ARG A 43 3.95 -12.03 13.29
CA ARG A 43 3.74 -11.54 11.93
C ARG A 43 3.90 -10.04 11.86
N LYS A 44 4.60 -9.60 10.85
CA LYS A 44 4.72 -8.20 10.51
C LYS A 44 3.98 -7.95 9.22
N THR A 45 3.06 -7.02 9.25
CA THR A 45 2.24 -6.64 8.08
C THR A 45 2.53 -5.20 7.72
N LEU A 46 2.65 -4.92 6.42
CA LEU A 46 2.64 -3.55 5.95
C LEU A 46 1.23 -3.24 5.45
N TYR A 47 0.56 -2.35 6.13
CA TYR A 47 -0.78 -1.89 5.76
C TYR A 47 -0.67 -0.61 4.95
N ILE A 48 -1.24 -0.59 3.75
CA ILE A 48 -1.35 0.61 2.94
C ILE A 48 -2.62 1.36 3.37
N ASP A 49 -2.41 2.49 4.03
CA ASP A 49 -3.50 3.33 4.48
C ASP A 49 -4.05 4.19 3.34
N ASP A 50 -3.17 4.70 2.50
CA ASP A 50 -3.58 5.49 1.35
C ASP A 50 -2.52 5.40 0.24
N LEU A 51 -2.97 5.20 -0.98
CA LEU A 51 -2.12 5.24 -2.17
C LEU A 51 -2.83 6.12 -3.19
N CYS A 52 -2.18 7.20 -3.57
CA CYS A 52 -2.75 8.19 -4.46
C CYS A 52 -1.79 8.55 -5.57
N VAL A 53 -2.31 8.67 -6.77
CA VAL A 53 -1.55 9.09 -7.96
C VAL A 53 -2.27 10.27 -8.59
N ASP A 54 -1.51 11.24 -9.05
CA ASP A 54 -2.04 12.40 -9.78
C ASP A 54 -2.91 11.92 -10.94
N GLU A 55 -4.15 12.43 -11.00
CA GLU A 55 -5.13 12.03 -12.02
C GLU A 55 -4.62 12.22 -13.45
N SER A 56 -3.85 13.27 -13.69
CA SER A 56 -3.30 13.57 -15.02
C SER A 56 -2.30 12.51 -15.48
N LEU A 57 -1.85 11.64 -14.57
CA LEU A 57 -0.84 10.63 -14.83
C LEU A 57 -1.39 9.21 -14.83
N ARG A 58 -2.70 9.07 -14.66
CA ARG A 58 -3.35 7.75 -14.74
C ARG A 58 -3.13 7.15 -16.13
N GLY A 59 -2.83 5.85 -16.15
CA GLY A 59 -2.50 5.16 -17.40
C GLY A 59 -1.02 5.19 -17.76
N LYS A 60 -0.19 5.89 -17.01
CA LYS A 60 1.26 5.95 -17.22
C LYS A 60 2.05 5.01 -16.30
N HIS A 61 1.35 4.07 -15.67
CA HIS A 61 1.93 3.06 -14.76
C HIS A 61 2.60 3.63 -13.52
N ILE A 62 2.28 4.87 -13.14
CA ILE A 62 2.84 5.50 -11.94
C ILE A 62 2.39 4.77 -10.68
N GLY A 63 1.11 4.39 -10.63
CA GLY A 63 0.57 3.63 -9.50
C GLY A 63 1.24 2.28 -9.34
N LYS A 64 1.48 1.59 -10.46
CA LYS A 64 2.19 0.31 -10.45
C LYS A 64 3.62 0.46 -9.96
N GLU A 65 4.33 1.47 -10.44
CA GLU A 65 5.70 1.74 -10.04
C GLU A 65 5.78 2.02 -8.54
N LEU A 66 4.90 2.88 -8.04
CA LEU A 66 4.83 3.20 -6.62
C LEU A 66 4.51 1.96 -5.79
N TYR A 67 3.52 1.19 -6.20
CA TYR A 67 3.13 -0.05 -5.53
C TYR A 67 4.30 -1.04 -5.49
N ASP A 68 4.98 -1.23 -6.62
CA ASP A 68 6.09 -2.19 -6.71
C ASP A 68 7.23 -1.82 -5.73
N HIS A 69 7.53 -0.53 -5.60
CA HIS A 69 8.51 -0.07 -4.62
C HIS A 69 8.08 -0.34 -3.18
N VAL A 70 6.82 -0.10 -2.87
CA VAL A 70 6.27 -0.35 -1.54
C VAL A 70 6.30 -1.86 -1.23
N CYS A 71 5.94 -2.67 -2.20
CA CYS A 71 5.95 -4.13 -2.06
C CYS A 71 7.36 -4.67 -1.81
N ASN A 72 8.34 -4.17 -2.56
CA ASN A 72 9.74 -4.57 -2.36
C ASN A 72 10.26 -4.11 -1.00
N PHE A 73 9.89 -2.92 -0.56
CA PHE A 73 10.23 -2.44 0.78
C PHE A 73 9.65 -3.38 1.85
N ALA A 74 8.40 -3.78 1.70
CA ALA A 74 7.78 -4.71 2.66
C ALA A 74 8.52 -6.04 2.72
N LYS A 75 8.94 -6.57 1.57
CA LYS A 75 9.74 -7.80 1.52
C LYS A 75 11.08 -7.63 2.22
N ASP A 76 11.77 -6.54 1.95
CA ASP A 76 13.08 -6.26 2.54
C ASP A 76 13.00 -6.08 4.06
N GLU A 77 11.87 -5.60 4.55
CA GLU A 77 11.62 -5.42 5.99
C GLU A 77 11.12 -6.71 6.67
N GLY A 78 11.03 -7.79 5.94
CA GLY A 78 10.61 -9.09 6.49
C GLY A 78 9.12 -9.21 6.76
N CYS A 79 8.29 -8.43 6.07
CA CYS A 79 6.85 -8.51 6.23
C CYS A 79 6.30 -9.83 5.69
N TYR A 80 5.37 -10.41 6.44
CA TYR A 80 4.66 -11.61 6.01
C TYR A 80 3.71 -11.29 4.85
N ASN A 81 3.02 -10.16 4.92
CA ASN A 81 2.09 -9.75 3.89
C ASN A 81 1.99 -8.23 3.80
N LEU A 82 1.30 -7.80 2.77
CA LEU A 82 0.92 -6.41 2.54
C LEU A 82 -0.60 -6.39 2.41
N THR A 83 -1.26 -5.50 3.15
CA THR A 83 -2.71 -5.42 3.16
C THR A 83 -3.19 -4.01 2.86
N LEU A 84 -4.43 -3.91 2.43
CA LEU A 84 -5.13 -2.63 2.26
C LEU A 84 -6.63 -2.88 2.25
N ASN A 85 -7.39 -1.82 2.39
CA ASN A 85 -8.84 -1.88 2.27
C ASN A 85 -9.28 -1.17 0.99
N VAL A 86 -10.24 -1.76 0.30
CA VAL A 86 -10.82 -1.19 -0.92
C VAL A 86 -12.32 -1.12 -0.75
N TRP A 87 -12.89 0.04 -1.02
CA TRP A 87 -14.34 0.18 -1.04
C TRP A 87 -14.93 -0.69 -2.16
N SER A 88 -15.94 -1.49 -1.83
CA SER A 88 -16.60 -2.37 -2.80
C SER A 88 -17.26 -1.57 -3.95
N LEU A 89 -17.55 -0.29 -3.71
CA LEU A 89 -18.12 0.60 -4.72
C LEU A 89 -17.08 1.23 -5.64
N ASN A 90 -15.82 0.82 -5.51
CA ASN A 90 -14.74 1.31 -6.36
C ASN A 90 -14.13 0.15 -7.17
N PRO A 91 -14.81 -0.29 -8.24
CA PRO A 91 -14.36 -1.44 -9.01
C PRO A 91 -13.03 -1.22 -9.75
N SER A 92 -12.71 0.02 -10.11
CA SER A 92 -11.44 0.28 -10.81
C SER A 92 -10.24 0.11 -9.88
N ALA A 93 -10.36 0.53 -8.62
CA ALA A 93 -9.31 0.28 -7.62
C ALA A 93 -9.17 -1.21 -7.35
N MET A 94 -10.28 -1.92 -7.20
CA MET A 94 -10.27 -3.37 -6.99
C MET A 94 -9.52 -4.07 -8.12
N LYS A 95 -9.83 -3.74 -9.38
CA LYS A 95 -9.16 -4.33 -10.54
C LYS A 95 -7.68 -4.02 -10.55
N PHE A 96 -7.29 -2.80 -10.19
CA PHE A 96 -5.89 -2.42 -10.11
C PHE A 96 -5.13 -3.34 -9.16
N TYR A 97 -5.66 -3.50 -7.95
CA TYR A 97 -4.98 -4.32 -6.94
C TYR A 97 -4.99 -5.80 -7.29
N GLU A 98 -6.07 -6.31 -7.89
CA GLU A 98 -6.10 -7.69 -8.36
C GLU A 98 -5.01 -7.96 -9.42
N LYS A 99 -4.79 -7.01 -10.33
CA LYS A 99 -3.70 -7.11 -11.31
C LYS A 99 -2.32 -7.11 -10.66
N MET A 100 -2.19 -6.47 -9.50
CA MET A 100 -0.92 -6.44 -8.75
C MET A 100 -0.72 -7.72 -7.93
N GLY A 101 -1.65 -8.64 -7.97
CA GLY A 101 -1.52 -9.93 -7.29
C GLY A 101 -2.20 -10.00 -5.93
N LEU A 102 -2.99 -8.99 -5.55
CA LEU A 102 -3.72 -9.04 -4.30
C LEU A 102 -5.01 -9.84 -4.46
N SER A 103 -5.42 -10.49 -3.39
CA SER A 103 -6.69 -11.20 -3.32
C SER A 103 -7.43 -10.81 -2.04
N ILE A 104 -8.73 -10.99 -2.05
CA ILE A 104 -9.55 -10.70 -0.87
C ILE A 104 -9.22 -11.72 0.20
N TYR A 105 -8.87 -11.25 1.42
CA TYR A 105 -8.61 -12.15 2.55
C TYR A 105 -9.61 -11.98 3.69
N LYS A 106 -10.37 -10.90 3.69
CA LYS A 106 -11.50 -10.69 4.61
C LYS A 106 -12.47 -9.70 4.00
N SER A 107 -13.71 -9.72 4.48
CA SER A 107 -14.74 -8.78 4.06
C SER A 107 -15.40 -8.13 5.27
N GLY A 108 -15.66 -6.84 5.17
CA GLY A 108 -16.44 -6.11 6.15
C GLY A 108 -17.89 -6.03 5.71
N MET A 109 -18.79 -6.07 6.66
CA MET A 109 -20.22 -5.94 6.40
C MET A 109 -20.83 -4.98 7.42
N GLU A 110 -21.84 -4.25 7.00
CA GLU A 110 -22.54 -3.34 7.91
C GLU A 110 -24.04 -3.38 7.67
N LYS A 111 -24.77 -2.99 8.69
CA LYS A 111 -26.21 -2.72 8.60
C LYS A 111 -26.45 -1.38 9.25
N ILE A 112 -27.03 -0.44 8.47
CA ILE A 112 -27.39 0.86 9.01
C ILE A 112 -28.70 0.73 9.75
N LEU A 113 -28.73 1.18 10.99
CA LEU A 113 -29.89 1.04 11.87
C LEU A 113 -30.80 2.25 11.87
#